data_b858cf8d1e2ee300234e1a77b4910315
#
_entry.id   b858cf8d1e2ee300234e1a77b4910315
#
_cell.length_a   1.000
_cell.length_b   1.000
_cell.length_c   1.000
_cell.angle_alpha   90.00
_cell.angle_beta   90.00
_cell.angle_gamma   90.00
#
_symmetry.space_group_name_H-M   'P 1'
#
loop_
_entity.id
_entity.type
_entity.pdbx_description
1 polymer ?
#
loop_
_entity_poly.entity_id
_entity_poly.type
_entity_poly.pdbx_seq_one_letter_code
_entity_poly.pdbx_strand_id
1 'polypeptide(L)'
;YHQAAYILKKLKQSSGAVQSMSYWVFTDIFEEPGPRFEAFHGGFGLMNTQGIKKPAYFAYQFLNQLGQTELKNKDKDSWATVDDQGNAQLLLWDYTHTLPKGINNQQFFVKDLPPQDKGQVAVSLRGLKPGAYTMTVSEVGYKRNDAFTAYIGMGSPKQLTRDQVTTLKAQATGKPSQQRTVTVGADGRLATSLPLRENDVYLLQFAPAQ
;
A
#
# COMPACT_ATOMS: atom_id res chain seq x y z
N TYR A 1 -7.20 -3.39 -4.88
CA TYR A 1 -6.35 -2.36 -4.24
C TYR A 1 -6.86 -1.94 -2.85
N HIS A 2 -8.13 -2.05 -2.53
CA HIS A 2 -8.72 -1.63 -1.24
C HIS A 2 -8.08 -2.25 0.01
N GLN A 3 -7.60 -3.48 -0.11
CA GLN A 3 -7.21 -4.30 1.04
C GLN A 3 -5.98 -3.76 1.78
N ALA A 4 -5.05 -3.11 1.09
CA ALA A 4 -3.87 -2.52 1.71
C ALA A 4 -4.26 -1.41 2.70
N ALA A 5 -5.07 -0.44 2.25
CA ALA A 5 -5.55 0.66 3.08
C ALA A 5 -6.41 0.15 4.25
N TYR A 6 -7.27 -0.85 4.02
CA TYR A 6 -8.08 -1.49 5.08
C TYR A 6 -7.21 -2.07 6.20
N ILE A 7 -6.17 -2.83 5.85
CA ILE A 7 -5.26 -3.45 6.83
C ILE A 7 -4.59 -2.37 7.68
N LEU A 8 -4.01 -1.34 7.05
CA LEU A 8 -3.34 -0.25 7.75
C LEU A 8 -4.29 0.50 8.68
N LYS A 9 -5.50 0.81 8.20
CA LYS A 9 -6.54 1.43 9.03
C LYS A 9 -6.91 0.60 10.24
N LYS A 10 -7.09 -0.72 10.07
CA LYS A 10 -7.44 -1.63 11.18
C LYS A 10 -6.30 -1.77 12.16
N LEU A 11 -5.07 -1.94 11.71
CA LEU A 11 -3.90 -1.99 12.58
C LEU A 11 -3.74 -0.70 13.40
N LYS A 12 -3.90 0.48 12.78
CA LYS A 12 -3.83 1.76 13.50
C LYS A 12 -4.94 1.91 14.53
N GLN A 13 -6.17 1.54 14.19
CA GLN A 13 -7.31 1.59 15.11
C GLN A 13 -7.19 0.63 16.29
N SER A 14 -6.54 -0.52 16.09
CA SER A 14 -6.36 -1.54 17.13
C SER A 14 -5.09 -1.36 17.95
N SER A 15 -4.23 -0.40 17.56
CA SER A 15 -2.99 -0.12 18.30
C SER A 15 -3.29 0.26 19.75
N GLY A 16 -2.65 -0.44 20.69
CA GLY A 16 -2.87 -0.28 22.12
C GLY A 16 -4.09 -1.03 22.70
N ALA A 17 -4.98 -1.56 21.85
CA ALA A 17 -6.13 -2.35 22.29
C ALA A 17 -5.87 -3.85 22.20
N VAL A 18 -4.98 -4.29 21.31
CA VAL A 18 -4.61 -5.69 21.14
C VAL A 18 -3.09 -5.83 21.13
N GLN A 19 -2.59 -6.97 21.60
CA GLN A 19 -1.15 -7.25 21.65
C GLN A 19 -0.59 -7.69 20.30
N SER A 20 -1.40 -8.38 19.49
CA SER A 20 -1.01 -8.84 18.17
C SER A 20 -2.23 -9.04 17.27
N MET A 21 -2.03 -8.95 15.97
CA MET A 21 -3.00 -9.30 14.94
C MET A 21 -2.33 -10.17 13.90
N SER A 22 -2.90 -11.32 13.61
CA SER A 22 -2.45 -12.20 12.54
C SER A 22 -3.34 -12.04 11.33
N TYR A 23 -2.73 -12.03 10.16
CA TYR A 23 -3.44 -12.06 8.89
C TYR A 23 -3.56 -13.49 8.39
N TRP A 24 -4.76 -13.91 8.08
CA TRP A 24 -5.04 -15.19 7.47
C TRP A 24 -5.27 -15.00 5.96
N VAL A 25 -4.41 -15.42 5.07
CA VAL A 25 -3.24 -16.28 5.20
C VAL A 25 -2.13 -15.80 4.24
N PHE A 26 -0.95 -16.40 4.25
CA PHE A 26 0.17 -15.96 3.42
C PHE A 26 -0.06 -16.21 1.91
N THR A 27 -0.62 -17.36 1.54
CA THR A 27 -0.92 -17.70 0.14
C THR A 27 -2.32 -18.29 -0.01
N ASP A 28 -2.87 -18.23 -1.22
CA ASP A 28 -4.18 -18.82 -1.56
C ASP A 28 -4.19 -20.37 -1.62
N ILE A 29 -3.15 -21.02 -1.13
CA ILE A 29 -3.07 -22.50 -1.13
C ILE A 29 -4.09 -23.09 -0.15
N PHE A 30 -4.34 -22.40 0.98
CA PHE A 30 -5.30 -22.88 1.97
C PHE A 30 -6.70 -22.32 1.66
N GLU A 31 -7.58 -23.18 1.23
CA GLU A 31 -8.99 -22.89 0.91
C GLU A 31 -9.86 -24.02 1.49
N GLU A 32 -10.83 -23.69 2.31
CA GLU A 32 -11.77 -24.67 2.88
C GLU A 32 -12.52 -25.50 1.82
N PRO A 33 -12.98 -24.88 0.70
CA PRO A 33 -13.63 -25.64 -0.38
C PRO A 33 -12.64 -26.35 -1.32
N GLY A 34 -11.33 -26.33 -1.01
CA GLY A 34 -10.26 -26.88 -1.85
C GLY A 34 -9.65 -25.83 -2.79
N PRO A 35 -8.48 -26.15 -3.38
CA PRO A 35 -7.75 -25.19 -4.21
C PRO A 35 -8.56 -24.79 -5.44
N ARG A 36 -8.59 -23.50 -5.72
CA ARG A 36 -9.20 -22.92 -6.91
C ARG A 36 -8.16 -22.74 -8.01
N PHE A 37 -8.61 -22.86 -9.26
CA PHE A 37 -7.70 -22.75 -10.41
C PHE A 37 -7.57 -21.32 -10.95
N GLU A 38 -8.53 -20.47 -10.68
CA GLU A 38 -8.51 -19.06 -11.08
C GLU A 38 -7.47 -18.27 -10.27
N ALA A 39 -6.70 -17.45 -10.96
CA ALA A 39 -5.61 -16.69 -10.35
C ALA A 39 -6.06 -15.73 -9.21
N PHE A 40 -7.26 -15.17 -9.34
CA PHE A 40 -7.85 -14.22 -8.38
C PHE A 40 -9.31 -14.56 -8.12
N HIS A 41 -9.54 -15.59 -7.35
CA HIS A 41 -10.87 -16.10 -7.02
C HIS A 41 -11.44 -15.58 -5.68
N GLY A 42 -10.79 -14.59 -5.08
CA GLY A 42 -11.20 -14.05 -3.77
C GLY A 42 -10.57 -14.75 -2.58
N GLY A 43 -9.51 -15.54 -2.79
CA GLY A 43 -8.76 -16.22 -1.73
C GLY A 43 -8.13 -15.25 -0.72
N PHE A 44 -7.86 -15.75 0.49
CA PHE A 44 -7.41 -14.94 1.63
C PHE A 44 -5.91 -14.60 1.61
N GLY A 45 -5.11 -15.20 0.71
CA GLY A 45 -3.66 -15.03 0.68
C GLY A 45 -3.21 -13.59 0.44
N LEU A 46 -2.05 -13.24 0.98
CA LEU A 46 -1.29 -12.05 0.59
C LEU A 46 -0.75 -12.20 -0.84
N MET A 47 -0.54 -13.43 -1.28
CA MET A 47 -0.17 -13.81 -2.65
C MET A 47 -1.11 -14.90 -3.15
N ASN A 48 -1.30 -14.95 -4.46
CA ASN A 48 -1.99 -16.08 -5.08
C ASN A 48 -1.09 -17.33 -5.17
N THR A 49 -1.63 -18.45 -5.63
CA THR A 49 -0.91 -19.73 -5.78
C THR A 49 0.29 -19.66 -6.73
N GLN A 50 0.32 -18.68 -7.63
CA GLN A 50 1.41 -18.46 -8.59
C GLN A 50 2.47 -17.49 -8.07
N GLY A 51 2.36 -17.03 -6.81
CA GLY A 51 3.27 -16.09 -6.19
C GLY A 51 3.11 -14.66 -6.73
N ILE A 52 1.94 -14.29 -7.22
CA ILE A 52 1.60 -12.91 -7.59
C ILE A 52 1.17 -12.20 -6.31
N LYS A 53 1.88 -11.13 -5.95
CA LYS A 53 1.58 -10.32 -4.77
C LYS A 53 0.26 -9.57 -4.96
N LYS A 54 -0.58 -9.60 -3.93
CA LYS A 54 -1.81 -8.82 -3.87
C LYS A 54 -1.55 -7.49 -3.12
N PRO A 55 -2.41 -6.47 -3.24
CA PRO A 55 -2.24 -5.21 -2.54
C PRO A 55 -2.00 -5.34 -1.03
N ALA A 56 -2.65 -6.29 -0.36
CA ALA A 56 -2.44 -6.61 1.05
C ALA A 56 -0.97 -6.93 1.41
N TYR A 57 -0.22 -7.57 0.52
CA TYR A 57 1.19 -7.86 0.71
C TYR A 57 2.00 -6.59 0.94
N PHE A 58 1.70 -5.54 0.18
CA PHE A 58 2.43 -4.28 0.26
C PHE A 58 2.15 -3.49 1.54
N ALA A 59 0.97 -3.63 2.15
CA ALA A 59 0.72 -3.06 3.47
C ALA A 59 1.75 -3.56 4.48
N TYR A 60 1.99 -4.86 4.54
CA TYR A 60 3.00 -5.46 5.42
C TYR A 60 4.43 -5.16 4.99
N GLN A 61 4.69 -5.15 3.69
CA GLN A 61 6.00 -4.78 3.17
C GLN A 61 6.37 -3.35 3.57
N PHE A 62 5.43 -2.41 3.50
CA PHE A 62 5.66 -1.01 3.86
C PHE A 62 5.79 -0.82 5.38
N LEU A 63 4.97 -1.52 6.17
CA LEU A 63 5.11 -1.54 7.62
C LEU A 63 6.51 -2.02 8.05
N ASN A 64 7.04 -3.06 7.40
CA ASN A 64 8.37 -3.58 7.69
C ASN A 64 9.52 -2.63 7.30
N GLN A 65 9.23 -1.56 6.56
CA GLN A 65 10.21 -0.53 6.17
C GLN A 65 10.15 0.72 7.05
N LEU A 66 9.28 0.73 8.05
CA LEU A 66 9.24 1.80 9.03
C LEU A 66 10.40 1.69 10.02
N GLY A 67 10.87 2.83 10.50
CA GLY A 67 11.86 2.91 11.56
C GLY A 67 11.29 2.47 12.91
N GLN A 68 12.19 2.21 13.86
CA GLN A 68 11.82 1.65 15.16
C GLN A 68 11.24 2.69 16.13
N THR A 69 11.45 3.98 15.88
CA THR A 69 10.95 5.05 16.74
C THR A 69 9.77 5.76 16.09
N GLU A 70 8.58 5.60 16.68
CA GLU A 70 7.39 6.33 16.20
C GLU A 70 7.48 7.81 16.58
N LEU A 71 7.25 8.67 15.61
CA LEU A 71 7.18 10.11 15.80
C LEU A 71 5.77 10.53 16.22
N LYS A 72 5.69 11.60 17.04
CA LYS A 72 4.39 12.13 17.47
C LYS A 72 3.58 12.61 16.27
N ASN A 73 2.46 11.97 16.02
CA ASN A 73 1.56 12.22 14.92
C ASN A 73 0.10 12.22 15.41
N LYS A 74 -0.66 13.25 15.05
CA LYS A 74 -2.09 13.35 15.40
C LYS A 74 -2.99 12.79 14.29
N ASP A 75 -2.45 12.56 13.11
CA ASP A 75 -3.20 12.01 11.99
C ASP A 75 -3.54 10.53 12.24
N LYS A 76 -4.78 10.16 11.92
CA LYS A 76 -5.32 8.82 12.16
C LYS A 76 -5.08 7.86 11.00
N ASP A 77 -4.63 8.37 9.87
CA ASP A 77 -4.44 7.63 8.63
C ASP A 77 -2.99 7.67 8.15
N SER A 78 -2.06 7.76 9.13
CA SER A 78 -0.63 7.68 8.87
C SER A 78 0.19 7.21 10.07
N TRP A 79 1.41 6.71 9.80
CA TRP A 79 2.50 6.49 10.74
C TRP A 79 3.73 7.24 10.28
N ALA A 80 4.34 7.99 11.19
CA ALA A 80 5.63 8.62 10.97
C ALA A 80 6.66 7.99 11.90
N THR A 81 7.82 7.64 11.38
CA THR A 81 8.90 6.99 12.13
C THR A 81 10.25 7.57 11.77
N VAL A 82 11.24 7.26 12.60
CA VAL A 82 12.66 7.49 12.31
C VAL A 82 13.44 6.22 12.66
N ASP A 83 14.44 5.91 11.84
CA ASP A 83 15.36 4.80 12.10
C ASP A 83 16.61 5.28 12.88
N ASP A 84 17.48 4.33 13.24
CA ASP A 84 18.69 4.59 14.02
C ASP A 84 19.73 5.44 13.26
N GLN A 85 19.59 5.56 11.94
CA GLN A 85 20.43 6.41 11.09
C GLN A 85 19.88 7.83 10.95
N GLY A 86 18.70 8.10 11.51
CA GLY A 86 18.03 9.40 11.41
C GLY A 86 17.26 9.60 10.09
N ASN A 87 17.05 8.54 9.29
CA ASN A 87 16.17 8.62 8.14
C ASN A 87 14.72 8.63 8.63
N ALA A 88 13.89 9.47 8.02
CA ALA A 88 12.47 9.54 8.36
C ALA A 88 11.63 8.72 7.37
N GLN A 89 10.58 8.08 7.89
CA GLN A 89 9.61 7.35 7.08
C GLN A 89 8.21 7.85 7.42
N LEU A 90 7.36 7.96 6.40
CA LEU A 90 5.95 8.27 6.54
C LEU A 90 5.14 7.29 5.70
N LEU A 91 4.35 6.46 6.37
CA LEU A 91 3.35 5.60 5.76
C LEU A 91 2.00 6.29 5.93
N LEU A 92 1.32 6.61 4.83
CA LEU A 92 0.01 7.26 4.84
C LEU A 92 -0.95 6.55 3.88
N TRP A 93 -2.26 6.66 4.16
CA TRP A 93 -3.29 6.02 3.35
C TRP A 93 -4.59 6.80 3.38
N ASP A 94 -5.41 6.62 2.34
CA ASP A 94 -6.85 6.82 2.40
C ASP A 94 -7.54 5.46 2.53
N TYR A 95 -8.54 5.36 3.36
CA TYR A 95 -9.43 4.19 3.38
C TYR A 95 -10.87 4.65 3.17
N THR A 96 -11.39 4.37 2.00
CA THR A 96 -12.79 4.61 1.63
C THR A 96 -13.44 3.31 1.21
N HIS A 97 -14.56 2.97 1.83
CA HIS A 97 -15.38 1.83 1.47
C HIS A 97 -16.81 2.30 1.22
N THR A 98 -17.12 2.54 -0.04
CA THR A 98 -18.47 2.93 -0.48
C THR A 98 -18.93 1.95 -1.55
N LEU A 99 -20.03 1.25 -1.27
CA LEU A 99 -20.66 0.39 -2.28
C LEU A 99 -21.44 1.26 -3.28
N PRO A 100 -21.11 1.20 -4.57
CA PRO A 100 -21.92 1.85 -5.59
C PRO A 100 -23.36 1.30 -5.60
N LYS A 101 -24.32 2.15 -5.97
CA LYS A 101 -25.71 1.71 -6.08
C LYS A 101 -25.84 0.51 -7.05
N GLY A 102 -26.59 -0.49 -6.64
CA GLY A 102 -26.85 -1.69 -7.45
C GLY A 102 -25.72 -2.70 -7.48
N ILE A 103 -24.64 -2.50 -6.69
CA ILE A 103 -23.54 -3.46 -6.54
C ILE A 103 -23.60 -4.01 -5.12
N ASN A 104 -23.65 -5.35 -5.00
CA ASN A 104 -23.55 -6.02 -3.72
C ASN A 104 -22.08 -6.32 -3.36
N ASN A 105 -21.82 -6.75 -2.12
CA ASN A 105 -20.48 -7.06 -1.65
C ASN A 105 -19.69 -8.04 -2.52
N GLN A 106 -20.35 -9.08 -3.07
CA GLN A 106 -19.67 -10.06 -3.91
C GLN A 106 -19.25 -9.46 -5.25
N GLN A 107 -20.10 -8.62 -5.83
CA GLN A 107 -19.82 -7.95 -7.10
C GLN A 107 -18.75 -6.86 -6.94
N PHE A 108 -18.69 -6.20 -5.78
CA PHE A 108 -17.75 -5.13 -5.49
C PHE A 108 -16.30 -5.59 -5.70
N PHE A 109 -15.94 -6.77 -5.23
CA PHE A 109 -14.55 -7.26 -5.28
C PHE A 109 -14.15 -7.93 -6.59
N VAL A 110 -15.07 -8.08 -7.54
CA VAL A 110 -14.79 -8.70 -8.87
C VAL A 110 -14.93 -7.72 -10.03
N LYS A 111 -15.42 -6.51 -9.79
CA LYS A 111 -15.54 -5.47 -10.83
C LYS A 111 -14.36 -4.52 -10.82
N ASP A 112 -14.04 -3.99 -11.99
CA ASP A 112 -13.15 -2.85 -12.11
C ASP A 112 -13.90 -1.58 -11.68
N LEU A 113 -13.53 -1.03 -10.51
CA LEU A 113 -14.14 0.16 -9.91
C LEU A 113 -13.05 1.19 -9.66
N PRO A 114 -12.81 2.10 -10.63
CA PRO A 114 -11.82 3.15 -10.47
C PRO A 114 -12.11 4.03 -9.24
N PRO A 115 -11.08 4.43 -8.49
CA PRO A 115 -11.22 5.28 -7.30
C PRO A 115 -11.58 6.70 -7.69
N GLN A 116 -12.21 7.41 -6.77
CA GLN A 116 -12.40 8.86 -6.87
C GLN A 116 -11.12 9.61 -6.49
N ASP A 117 -10.90 10.76 -7.14
CA ASP A 117 -9.82 11.67 -6.77
C ASP A 117 -10.17 12.37 -5.45
N LYS A 118 -9.19 12.44 -4.55
CA LYS A 118 -9.24 13.14 -3.26
C LYS A 118 -8.41 14.44 -3.29
N GLY A 119 -7.84 14.81 -4.43
CA GLY A 119 -6.99 15.97 -4.59
C GLY A 119 -5.55 15.71 -4.10
N GLN A 120 -5.01 16.62 -3.31
CA GLN A 120 -3.63 16.56 -2.82
C GLN A 120 -3.61 16.34 -1.31
N VAL A 121 -2.80 15.39 -0.85
CA VAL A 121 -2.43 15.28 0.56
C VAL A 121 -1.16 16.08 0.82
N ALA A 122 -1.24 17.03 1.76
CA ALA A 122 -0.09 17.81 2.20
C ALA A 122 0.68 17.05 3.29
N VAL A 123 1.99 16.90 3.11
CA VAL A 123 2.90 16.29 4.08
C VAL A 123 3.80 17.37 4.67
N SER A 124 3.86 17.44 6.01
CA SER A 124 4.76 18.34 6.73
C SER A 124 5.49 17.57 7.82
N LEU A 125 6.80 17.43 7.67
CA LEU A 125 7.69 16.88 8.68
C LEU A 125 8.44 18.01 9.39
N ARG A 126 8.74 17.84 10.68
CA ARG A 126 9.47 18.80 11.50
C ARG A 126 10.55 18.12 12.32
N GLY A 127 11.57 18.87 12.67
CA GLY A 127 12.67 18.35 13.51
C GLY A 127 13.71 17.57 12.73
N LEU A 128 13.70 17.66 11.40
CA LEU A 128 14.76 17.10 10.55
C LEU A 128 15.98 18.05 10.56
N LYS A 129 17.17 17.50 10.32
CA LYS A 129 18.36 18.32 10.12
C LYS A 129 18.21 19.10 8.80
N PRO A 130 18.54 20.43 8.79
CA PRO A 130 18.53 21.19 7.54
C PRO A 130 19.46 20.58 6.49
N GLY A 131 19.04 20.62 5.22
CA GLY A 131 19.85 20.11 4.11
C GLY A 131 19.05 19.41 3.02
N ALA A 132 19.76 18.85 2.07
CA ALA A 132 19.18 18.08 0.99
C ALA A 132 18.88 16.65 1.45
N TYR A 133 17.73 16.13 1.02
CA TYR A 133 17.31 14.75 1.27
C TYR A 133 16.87 14.08 -0.03
N THR A 134 17.17 12.82 -0.15
CA THR A 134 16.55 11.95 -1.15
C THR A 134 15.21 11.47 -0.61
N MET A 135 14.12 11.86 -1.26
CA MET A 135 12.79 11.34 -1.01
C MET A 135 12.48 10.20 -1.98
N THR A 136 12.18 9.03 -1.46
CA THR A 136 11.74 7.87 -2.21
C THR A 136 10.26 7.63 -1.92
N VAL A 137 9.47 7.40 -2.98
CA VAL A 137 8.02 7.13 -2.89
C VAL A 137 7.73 5.73 -3.38
N SER A 138 7.15 4.91 -2.50
CA SER A 138 6.54 3.63 -2.86
C SER A 138 5.03 3.73 -2.65
N GLU A 139 4.26 3.08 -3.51
CA GLU A 139 2.80 3.21 -3.49
C GLU A 139 2.08 1.90 -3.83
N VAL A 140 0.88 1.75 -3.29
CA VAL A 140 -0.09 0.74 -3.72
C VAL A 140 -1.48 1.37 -3.80
N GLY A 141 -2.22 1.05 -4.84
CA GLY A 141 -3.53 1.60 -5.13
C GLY A 141 -4.02 1.12 -6.50
N TYR A 142 -5.08 1.70 -7.00
CA TYR A 142 -5.63 1.35 -8.31
C TYR A 142 -4.58 1.49 -9.42
N LYS A 143 -4.31 0.37 -10.12
CA LYS A 143 -3.26 0.26 -11.19
C LYS A 143 -1.84 0.54 -10.71
N ARG A 144 -1.58 0.46 -9.40
CA ARG A 144 -0.24 0.66 -8.82
C ARG A 144 0.03 -0.46 -7.81
N ASN A 145 0.97 -1.34 -8.11
CA ASN A 145 1.17 -2.59 -7.37
C ASN A 145 -0.16 -3.37 -7.19
N ASP A 146 -0.98 -3.35 -8.24
CA ASP A 146 -2.33 -3.88 -8.29
C ASP A 146 -2.46 -4.86 -9.46
N ALA A 147 -1.98 -6.08 -9.25
CA ALA A 147 -2.03 -7.14 -10.24
C ALA A 147 -3.47 -7.55 -10.60
N PHE A 148 -4.44 -7.35 -9.70
CA PHE A 148 -5.83 -7.72 -9.95
C PHE A 148 -6.46 -6.87 -11.06
N THR A 149 -6.30 -5.55 -11.02
CA THR A 149 -6.82 -4.67 -12.08
C THR A 149 -6.16 -4.98 -13.43
N ALA A 150 -4.85 -5.31 -13.42
CA ALA A 150 -4.16 -5.76 -14.64
C ALA A 150 -4.73 -7.10 -15.16
N TYR A 151 -5.05 -8.04 -14.27
CA TYR A 151 -5.70 -9.31 -14.60
C TYR A 151 -7.09 -9.10 -15.23
N ILE A 152 -7.90 -8.20 -14.68
CA ILE A 152 -9.18 -7.82 -15.30
C ILE A 152 -8.96 -7.27 -16.71
N GLY A 153 -7.97 -6.41 -16.89
CA GLY A 153 -7.58 -5.85 -18.19
C GLY A 153 -7.14 -6.89 -19.22
N MET A 154 -6.71 -8.08 -18.77
CA MET A 154 -6.39 -9.23 -19.64
C MET A 154 -7.63 -10.07 -20.00
N GLY A 155 -8.84 -9.68 -19.56
CA GLY A 155 -10.08 -10.44 -19.77
C GLY A 155 -10.32 -11.54 -18.75
N SER A 156 -9.68 -11.49 -17.60
CA SER A 156 -9.85 -12.43 -16.48
C SER A 156 -9.74 -13.91 -16.89
N PRO A 157 -8.64 -14.33 -17.53
CA PRO A 157 -8.49 -15.69 -18.00
C PRO A 157 -8.55 -16.69 -16.84
N LYS A 158 -9.28 -17.81 -17.02
CA LYS A 158 -9.39 -18.86 -15.99
C LYS A 158 -8.03 -19.45 -15.61
N GLN A 159 -7.15 -19.59 -16.59
CA GLN A 159 -5.78 -20.04 -16.38
C GLN A 159 -4.82 -19.05 -17.01
N LEU A 160 -3.79 -18.68 -16.28
CA LEU A 160 -2.75 -17.77 -16.75
C LEU A 160 -1.66 -18.56 -17.48
N THR A 161 -1.21 -18.05 -18.60
CA THR A 161 0.04 -18.51 -19.23
C THR A 161 1.25 -18.05 -18.41
N ARG A 162 2.43 -18.63 -18.68
CA ARG A 162 3.68 -18.20 -18.01
C ARG A 162 3.99 -16.73 -18.24
N ASP A 163 3.74 -16.24 -19.46
CA ASP A 163 3.98 -14.83 -19.82
C ASP A 163 3.01 -13.89 -19.10
N GLN A 164 1.74 -14.28 -18.97
CA GLN A 164 0.76 -13.53 -18.20
C GLN A 164 1.13 -13.47 -16.71
N VAL A 165 1.60 -14.58 -16.13
CA VAL A 165 2.11 -14.59 -14.74
C VAL A 165 3.30 -13.66 -14.59
N THR A 166 4.25 -13.69 -15.53
CA THR A 166 5.42 -12.80 -15.54
C THR A 166 5.00 -11.34 -15.62
N THR A 167 4.08 -11.02 -16.51
CA THR A 167 3.54 -9.67 -16.67
C THR A 167 2.85 -9.17 -15.39
N LEU A 168 2.01 -10.00 -14.77
CA LEU A 168 1.31 -9.63 -13.53
C LEU A 168 2.29 -9.47 -12.35
N LYS A 169 3.33 -10.31 -12.25
CA LYS A 169 4.39 -10.13 -11.25
C LYS A 169 5.15 -8.82 -11.45
N ALA A 170 5.40 -8.42 -12.70
CA ALA A 170 6.05 -7.15 -13.02
C ALA A 170 5.21 -5.92 -12.62
N GLN A 171 3.88 -6.05 -12.58
CA GLN A 171 2.95 -5.01 -12.10
C GLN A 171 2.89 -4.90 -10.56
N ALA A 172 3.43 -5.87 -9.84
CA ALA A 172 3.31 -5.99 -8.38
C ALA A 172 4.68 -6.23 -7.72
N THR A 173 5.65 -5.36 -8.03
CA THR A 173 7.03 -5.51 -7.55
C THR A 173 7.28 -4.88 -6.18
N GLY A 174 6.51 -3.85 -5.81
CA GLY A 174 6.74 -3.02 -4.62
C GLY A 174 7.94 -2.09 -4.74
N LYS A 175 8.51 -1.94 -5.94
CA LYS A 175 9.60 -0.99 -6.17
C LYS A 175 9.12 0.45 -6.03
N PRO A 176 9.98 1.39 -5.62
CA PRO A 176 9.66 2.80 -5.62
C PRO A 176 9.17 3.27 -7.00
N SER A 177 8.14 4.10 -6.99
CA SER A 177 7.59 4.74 -8.19
C SER A 177 8.28 6.05 -8.53
N GLN A 178 8.83 6.72 -7.51
CA GLN A 178 9.52 8.01 -7.67
C GLN A 178 10.71 8.10 -6.71
N GLN A 179 11.72 8.84 -7.15
CA GLN A 179 12.83 9.29 -6.32
C GLN A 179 13.19 10.72 -6.73
N ARG A 180 13.27 11.63 -5.75
CA ARG A 180 13.63 13.02 -6.01
C ARG A 180 14.34 13.65 -4.82
N THR A 181 15.13 14.69 -5.08
CA THR A 181 15.71 15.52 -4.02
C THR A 181 14.68 16.48 -3.48
N VAL A 182 14.63 16.61 -2.16
CA VAL A 182 13.83 17.60 -1.42
C VAL A 182 14.73 18.32 -0.43
N THR A 183 14.34 19.54 -0.03
CA THR A 183 15.14 20.35 0.89
C THR A 183 14.43 20.52 2.22
N VAL A 184 15.13 20.22 3.31
CA VAL A 184 14.74 20.59 4.67
C VAL A 184 15.24 22.00 4.93
N GLY A 185 14.33 22.90 5.27
CA GLY A 185 14.66 24.30 5.57
C GLY A 185 15.52 24.48 6.84
N ALA A 186 16.06 25.68 7.03
CA ALA A 186 16.85 26.01 8.22
C ALA A 186 16.06 25.86 9.53
N ASP A 187 14.73 25.90 9.46
CA ASP A 187 13.80 25.67 10.57
C ASP A 187 13.52 24.16 10.86
N GLY A 188 14.21 23.28 10.16
CA GLY A 188 14.03 21.83 10.28
C GLY A 188 12.71 21.30 9.69
N ARG A 189 12.07 22.07 8.81
CA ARG A 189 10.81 21.68 8.16
C ARG A 189 11.02 21.19 6.74
N LEU A 190 10.29 20.15 6.42
CA LEU A 190 10.10 19.65 5.05
C LEU A 190 8.61 19.66 4.75
N ALA A 191 8.22 20.26 3.62
CA ALA A 191 6.86 20.25 3.12
C ALA A 191 6.84 19.69 1.70
N THR A 192 5.89 18.81 1.43
CA THR A 192 5.64 18.24 0.10
C THR A 192 4.17 17.89 -0.04
N SER A 193 3.73 17.56 -1.25
CA SER A 193 2.38 17.06 -1.50
C SER A 193 2.40 15.93 -2.50
N LEU A 194 1.37 15.10 -2.44
CA LEU A 194 1.15 13.97 -3.33
C LEU A 194 -0.32 13.94 -3.77
N PRO A 195 -0.63 13.54 -5.01
CA PRO A 195 -2.00 13.23 -5.38
C PRO A 195 -2.51 12.07 -4.52
N LEU A 196 -3.77 12.14 -4.11
CA LEU A 196 -4.41 11.11 -3.31
C LEU A 196 -5.72 10.69 -3.97
N ARG A 197 -5.94 9.40 -4.11
CA ARG A 197 -7.20 8.80 -4.53
C ARG A 197 -7.72 7.89 -3.43
N GLU A 198 -8.98 7.51 -3.54
CA GLU A 198 -9.55 6.50 -2.64
C GLU A 198 -8.69 5.23 -2.61
N ASN A 199 -8.37 4.80 -1.39
CA ASN A 199 -7.60 3.59 -1.08
C ASN A 199 -6.14 3.59 -1.60
N ASP A 200 -5.58 4.74 -1.95
CA ASP A 200 -4.15 4.86 -2.17
C ASP A 200 -3.38 4.74 -0.84
N VAL A 201 -2.24 4.09 -0.89
CA VAL A 201 -1.28 3.95 0.21
C VAL A 201 0.08 4.40 -0.29
N TYR A 202 0.76 5.26 0.46
CA TYR A 202 2.11 5.73 0.16
C TYR A 202 3.07 5.45 1.31
N LEU A 203 4.24 4.93 0.99
CA LEU A 203 5.40 4.97 1.86
C LEU A 203 6.38 6.00 1.32
N LEU A 204 6.65 7.03 2.10
CA LEU A 204 7.67 8.05 1.84
C LEU A 204 8.87 7.77 2.74
N GLN A 205 10.05 7.70 2.15
CA GLN A 205 11.30 7.54 2.89
C GLN A 205 12.21 8.73 2.58
N PHE A 206 12.79 9.33 3.61
CA PHE A 206 13.62 10.52 3.52
C PHE A 206 14.99 10.20 4.12
N ALA A 207 16.01 10.16 3.28
CA ALA A 207 17.39 9.96 3.68
C ALA A 207 18.22 11.22 3.36
N PRO A 208 19.14 11.69 4.22
CA PRO A 208 20.06 12.77 3.88
C PRO A 208 20.75 12.48 2.55
N ALA A 209 20.79 13.45 1.64
CA ALA A 209 21.55 13.29 0.41
C ALA A 209 23.05 13.24 0.73
N GLN A 210 23.73 12.29 0.14
CA GLN A 210 25.18 12.17 0.25
C GLN A 210 25.90 13.25 -0.55
#